data_580c9708a2f7839ef507ccc91148f067
#
_entry.id   580c9708a2f7839ef507ccc91148f067
#
_cell.length_a   1.000
_cell.length_b   1.000
_cell.length_c   1.000
_cell.angle_alpha   90.00
_cell.angle_beta   90.00
_cell.angle_gamma   90.00
#
_symmetry.space_group_name_H-M   'P 1'
#
loop_
_entity.id
_entity.type
_entity.pdbx_description
1 polymer ?
#
loop_
_entity_poly.entity_id
_entity_poly.type
_entity_poly.pdbx_seq_one_letter_code
_entity_poly.pdbx_strand_id
1 'polypeptide(L)'
;MDPETGLDAIRNVGINSDRVARISTETLAGKRLIDAKGLVLAPGFIDVHQHAQDPESGRLKAFDGVTTALEMEIGVPDVAAFLKRKAGRSLINYGTTASHAAARSRAFGTPFEEPILVAPSGNATDEHATPEQIERMLDRLGSELDAGALGIGMGIQYTPGATRLEVIQMFRLAARRGVPVFTHVRSFGRLEPGSSIEAVSEVIGAAAVSGASLQIAHINSSCIADAPECLAMVAGARARGLDVTTEAYPYIAGFTEINSALFNPGWREKLGLDYDALRMPDTGERLTEERFKQLHADPTPKEVLIFMNTQDMVDKVIANPLVMIASDGEDGHPRNAGTYSHILAHYVRELGSLSLMDAIRKMSLMPAERLEKATAAARRKGRLQEGADADIVAFDPRTIADQATYQAPRRPTLGMKYVLVNGSLLIDGGKLVSDTYPGRAVQLDPDKRRTAALPPPAIRDTSP
;
A
#
# COMPACT_ATOMS: atom_id res chain seq x y z
N MET A 1 -21.69 4.66 -9.63
CA MET A 1 -21.10 3.40 -10.17
C MET A 1 -20.74 2.49 -9.01
N ASP A 2 -21.00 1.21 -9.13
CA ASP A 2 -20.61 0.20 -8.14
C ASP A 2 -19.81 -0.93 -8.83
N PRO A 3 -18.52 -1.12 -8.47
CA PRO A 3 -17.66 -2.04 -9.19
C PRO A 3 -17.90 -3.53 -8.88
N GLU A 4 -18.63 -3.86 -7.81
CA GLU A 4 -18.95 -5.26 -7.48
C GLU A 4 -20.14 -5.76 -8.28
N THR A 5 -21.22 -4.96 -8.39
CA THR A 5 -22.42 -5.34 -9.16
C THR A 5 -22.37 -4.93 -10.64
N GLY A 6 -21.38 -4.13 -11.02
CA GLY A 6 -21.29 -3.53 -12.35
C GLY A 6 -22.33 -2.43 -12.61
N LEU A 7 -22.98 -1.89 -11.57
CA LEU A 7 -24.00 -0.83 -11.71
C LEU A 7 -23.35 0.45 -12.25
N ASP A 8 -23.73 0.83 -13.46
CA ASP A 8 -23.42 2.12 -14.09
C ASP A 8 -24.72 2.77 -14.57
N ALA A 9 -25.33 3.59 -13.70
CA ALA A 9 -26.61 4.21 -14.01
C ALA A 9 -26.86 5.45 -13.13
N ILE A 10 -27.71 6.37 -13.64
CA ILE A 10 -28.15 7.54 -12.88
C ILE A 10 -29.07 7.08 -11.74
N ARG A 11 -28.66 7.39 -10.50
CA ARG A 11 -29.37 7.05 -9.27
C ARG A 11 -29.29 8.19 -8.26
N ASN A 12 -30.28 8.24 -7.37
CA ASN A 12 -30.24 9.01 -6.15
C ASN A 12 -29.69 8.12 -5.03
N VAL A 13 -28.71 8.62 -4.27
CA VAL A 13 -28.06 7.90 -3.17
C VAL A 13 -28.39 8.59 -1.86
N GLY A 14 -29.11 7.91 -0.99
CA GLY A 14 -29.46 8.37 0.35
C GLY A 14 -28.46 7.84 1.36
N ILE A 15 -27.96 8.72 2.23
CA ILE A 15 -27.01 8.41 3.29
C ILE A 15 -27.69 8.66 4.63
N ASN A 16 -27.57 7.70 5.56
CA ASN A 16 -28.00 7.86 6.93
C ASN A 16 -26.85 7.49 7.88
N SER A 17 -26.45 8.45 8.68
CA SER A 17 -25.27 8.33 9.53
C SER A 17 -24.03 7.94 8.69
N ASP A 18 -23.42 6.81 8.95
CA ASP A 18 -22.20 6.32 8.31
C ASP A 18 -22.48 5.26 7.22
N ARG A 19 -23.75 5.12 6.77
CA ARG A 19 -24.17 4.09 5.79
C ARG A 19 -24.86 4.66 4.58
N VAL A 20 -24.67 3.97 3.45
CA VAL A 20 -25.55 4.10 2.30
C VAL A 20 -26.89 3.45 2.67
N ALA A 21 -27.92 4.27 2.81
CA ALA A 21 -29.25 3.82 3.26
C ALA A 21 -30.16 3.40 2.12
N ARG A 22 -30.03 4.07 0.96
CA ARG A 22 -30.90 3.83 -0.20
C ARG A 22 -30.23 4.21 -1.51
N ILE A 23 -30.42 3.39 -2.53
CA ILE A 23 -30.09 3.70 -3.93
C ILE A 23 -31.38 3.57 -4.76
N SER A 24 -31.81 4.64 -5.42
CA SER A 24 -33.12 4.69 -6.08
C SER A 24 -33.12 5.51 -7.38
N THR A 25 -34.06 5.21 -8.28
CA THR A 25 -34.43 6.08 -9.40
C THR A 25 -35.31 7.22 -8.96
N GLU A 26 -36.02 7.06 -7.84
CA GLU A 26 -36.94 8.04 -7.28
C GLU A 26 -36.16 9.11 -6.48
N THR A 27 -36.75 10.31 -6.39
CA THR A 27 -36.23 11.38 -5.55
C THR A 27 -36.27 10.98 -4.08
N LEU A 28 -35.15 11.16 -3.39
CA LEU A 28 -35.03 10.89 -1.97
C LEU A 28 -35.12 12.21 -1.18
N ALA A 29 -35.84 12.20 -0.07
CA ALA A 29 -35.85 13.31 0.88
C ALA A 29 -34.63 13.21 1.83
N GLY A 30 -34.05 14.35 2.21
CA GLY A 30 -32.89 14.42 3.10
C GLY A 30 -32.78 15.78 3.78
N LYS A 31 -32.06 15.82 4.92
CA LYS A 31 -31.75 17.10 5.61
C LYS A 31 -30.85 18.00 4.77
N ARG A 32 -29.98 17.42 3.96
CA ARG A 32 -29.11 18.09 3.01
C ARG A 32 -29.20 17.37 1.68
N LEU A 33 -29.36 18.13 0.61
CA LEU A 33 -29.33 17.64 -0.77
C LEU A 33 -28.06 18.16 -1.44
N ILE A 34 -27.37 17.27 -2.14
CA ILE A 34 -26.21 17.60 -2.97
C ILE A 34 -26.58 17.29 -4.41
N ASP A 35 -26.55 18.30 -5.27
CA ASP A 35 -26.71 18.09 -6.72
C ASP A 35 -25.40 17.53 -7.30
N ALA A 36 -25.43 16.25 -7.66
CA ALA A 36 -24.31 15.54 -8.28
C ALA A 36 -24.50 15.37 -9.80
N LYS A 37 -25.37 16.17 -10.43
CA LYS A 37 -25.62 16.10 -11.87
C LYS A 37 -24.34 16.29 -12.66
N GLY A 38 -24.04 15.37 -13.58
CA GLY A 38 -22.83 15.39 -14.41
C GLY A 38 -21.56 14.89 -13.69
N LEU A 39 -21.67 14.47 -12.44
CA LEU A 39 -20.59 13.85 -11.69
C LEU A 39 -20.71 12.32 -11.70
N VAL A 40 -19.59 11.65 -11.59
CA VAL A 40 -19.51 10.23 -11.26
C VAL A 40 -19.53 10.09 -9.75
N LEU A 41 -20.48 9.29 -9.25
CA LEU A 41 -20.49 8.81 -7.87
C LEU A 41 -19.89 7.41 -7.83
N ALA A 42 -18.91 7.20 -6.96
CA ALA A 42 -18.21 5.93 -6.78
C ALA A 42 -17.90 5.68 -5.30
N PRO A 43 -17.59 4.43 -4.89
CA PRO A 43 -17.04 4.20 -3.57
C PRO A 43 -15.71 4.96 -3.43
N GLY A 44 -15.42 5.42 -2.22
CA GLY A 44 -14.14 6.06 -1.88
C GLY A 44 -12.95 5.13 -2.13
N PHE A 45 -11.86 5.68 -2.62
CA PHE A 45 -10.68 4.91 -2.96
C PHE A 45 -9.95 4.43 -1.70
N ILE A 46 -9.32 3.28 -1.82
CA ILE A 46 -8.59 2.62 -0.73
C ILE A 46 -7.13 2.47 -1.16
N ASP A 47 -6.26 3.12 -0.41
CA ASP A 47 -4.81 3.05 -0.58
C ASP A 47 -4.24 2.05 0.43
N VAL A 48 -3.77 0.91 -0.04
CA VAL A 48 -3.18 -0.12 0.82
C VAL A 48 -1.67 0.07 1.01
N HIS A 49 -1.11 1.14 0.45
CA HIS A 49 0.33 1.38 0.49
C HIS A 49 0.62 2.88 0.64
N GLN A 50 0.59 3.36 1.88
CA GLN A 50 0.76 4.78 2.21
C GLN A 50 1.69 4.95 3.40
N HIS A 51 2.93 5.39 3.14
CA HIS A 51 3.93 5.64 4.18
C HIS A 51 3.70 6.97 4.90
N ALA A 52 3.43 8.04 4.14
CA ALA A 52 3.19 9.36 4.72
C ALA A 52 1.83 9.41 5.44
N GLN A 53 1.87 9.32 6.76
CA GLN A 53 0.70 9.24 7.63
C GLN A 53 0.40 10.54 8.39
N ASP A 54 1.03 11.65 8.01
CA ASP A 54 0.84 12.98 8.59
C ASP A 54 -0.49 13.65 8.14
N PRO A 55 -0.95 14.74 8.79
CA PRO A 55 -2.21 15.41 8.45
C PRO A 55 -2.24 16.00 7.04
N GLU A 56 -1.12 16.52 6.53
CA GLU A 56 -1.05 17.10 5.18
C GLU A 56 -1.17 16.03 4.10
N SER A 57 -0.48 14.89 4.27
CA SER A 57 -0.64 13.73 3.39
C SER A 57 -2.09 13.21 3.40
N GLY A 58 -2.72 13.16 4.58
CA GLY A 58 -4.16 12.84 4.69
C GLY A 58 -5.06 13.82 3.95
N ARG A 59 -4.72 15.12 3.94
CA ARG A 59 -5.43 16.15 3.16
C ARG A 59 -5.25 15.94 1.66
N LEU A 60 -4.04 15.71 1.20
CA LEU A 60 -3.75 15.45 -0.22
C LEU A 60 -4.48 14.19 -0.71
N LYS A 61 -4.47 13.12 0.08
CA LYS A 61 -5.21 11.88 -0.19
C LYS A 61 -6.72 12.11 -0.30
N ALA A 62 -7.30 12.92 0.60
CA ALA A 62 -8.73 13.25 0.52
C ALA A 62 -9.07 13.97 -0.80
N PHE A 63 -8.24 14.91 -1.25
CA PHE A 63 -8.42 15.57 -2.56
C PHE A 63 -8.24 14.60 -3.74
N ASP A 64 -7.46 13.54 -3.59
CA ASP A 64 -7.27 12.49 -4.59
C ASP A 64 -8.37 11.39 -4.54
N GLY A 65 -9.38 11.57 -3.67
CA GLY A 65 -10.52 10.67 -3.55
C GLY A 65 -10.29 9.47 -2.63
N VAL A 66 -9.17 9.43 -1.92
CA VAL A 66 -8.88 8.37 -0.96
C VAL A 66 -9.67 8.62 0.32
N THR A 67 -10.44 7.63 0.75
CA THR A 67 -11.20 7.64 2.01
C THR A 67 -10.60 6.69 3.06
N THR A 68 -9.69 5.83 2.65
CA THR A 68 -8.98 4.88 3.50
C THR A 68 -7.53 4.77 3.03
N ALA A 69 -6.56 5.11 3.88
CA ALA A 69 -5.13 4.96 3.59
C ALA A 69 -4.43 4.14 4.68
N LEU A 70 -3.73 3.10 4.26
CA LEU A 70 -3.17 2.09 5.13
C LEU A 70 -1.65 1.97 4.92
N GLU A 71 -0.92 1.83 6.02
CA GLU A 71 0.51 1.49 6.01
C GLU A 71 0.67 -0.03 6.05
N MET A 72 0.68 -0.69 4.87
CA MET A 72 0.63 -2.14 4.84
C MET A 72 1.98 -2.79 4.49
N GLU A 73 2.84 -2.13 3.73
CA GLU A 73 4.09 -2.73 3.23
C GLU A 73 5.12 -2.96 4.34
N ILE A 74 5.47 -1.90 5.06
CA ILE A 74 6.50 -1.94 6.10
C ILE A 74 5.87 -2.14 7.47
N GLY A 75 4.68 -1.59 7.69
CA GLY A 75 4.00 -1.57 8.97
C GLY A 75 4.62 -0.59 9.97
N VAL A 76 4.12 -0.61 11.19
CA VAL A 76 4.60 0.29 12.25
C VAL A 76 5.21 -0.48 13.42
N PRO A 77 6.16 0.14 14.17
CA PRO A 77 6.81 -0.49 15.31
C PRO A 77 5.89 -0.78 16.50
N ASP A 78 4.84 0.04 16.68
CA ASP A 78 3.85 -0.07 17.76
C ASP A 78 2.46 0.29 17.23
N VAL A 79 1.66 -0.74 16.97
CA VAL A 79 0.32 -0.62 16.39
C VAL A 79 -0.65 0.09 17.35
N ALA A 80 -0.59 -0.20 18.64
CA ALA A 80 -1.47 0.43 19.63
C ALA A 80 -1.20 1.93 19.73
N ALA A 81 0.06 2.34 19.77
CA ALA A 81 0.46 3.75 19.79
C ALA A 81 0.05 4.47 18.48
N PHE A 82 0.24 3.85 17.33
CA PHE A 82 -0.19 4.39 16.03
C PHE A 82 -1.70 4.64 16.01
N LEU A 83 -2.51 3.65 16.37
CA LEU A 83 -3.97 3.75 16.39
C LEU A 83 -4.44 4.84 17.36
N LYS A 84 -3.81 4.92 18.53
CA LYS A 84 -4.13 5.95 19.55
C LYS A 84 -3.80 7.36 19.06
N ARG A 85 -2.66 7.56 18.38
CA ARG A 85 -2.28 8.88 17.83
C ARG A 85 -3.28 9.39 16.79
N LYS A 86 -3.81 8.50 15.97
CA LYS A 86 -4.75 8.81 14.87
C LYS A 86 -6.19 9.01 15.33
N ALA A 87 -6.60 8.42 16.44
CA ALA A 87 -7.98 8.42 16.93
C ALA A 87 -8.52 9.85 17.13
N GLY A 88 -9.61 10.19 16.42
CA GLY A 88 -10.26 11.50 16.46
C GLY A 88 -9.46 12.65 15.83
N ARG A 89 -8.38 12.34 15.10
CA ARG A 89 -7.50 13.33 14.45
C ARG A 89 -7.23 13.04 12.96
N SER A 90 -7.83 11.99 12.41
CA SER A 90 -7.61 11.57 11.04
C SER A 90 -8.74 12.04 10.12
N LEU A 91 -8.36 12.62 9.00
CA LEU A 91 -9.30 13.04 7.95
C LEU A 91 -9.94 11.83 7.26
N ILE A 92 -9.17 10.79 7.01
CA ILE A 92 -9.57 9.57 6.30
C ILE A 92 -9.34 8.34 7.20
N ASN A 93 -9.93 7.21 6.85
CA ASN A 93 -9.73 5.96 7.58
C ASN A 93 -8.26 5.52 7.48
N TYR A 94 -7.77 4.86 8.53
CA TYR A 94 -6.38 4.49 8.70
C TYR A 94 -6.24 3.09 9.30
N GLY A 95 -5.10 2.47 9.08
CA GLY A 95 -4.75 1.16 9.61
C GLY A 95 -3.33 0.80 9.20
N THR A 96 -2.82 -0.32 9.70
CA THR A 96 -1.43 -0.71 9.48
C THR A 96 -1.22 -2.21 9.64
N THR A 97 -0.09 -2.70 9.16
CA THR A 97 0.46 -4.03 9.49
C THR A 97 1.41 -3.96 10.68
N ALA A 98 1.73 -5.11 11.23
CA ALA A 98 2.83 -5.31 12.17
C ALA A 98 4.15 -5.32 11.39
N SER A 99 5.13 -4.50 11.79
CA SER A 99 6.41 -4.37 11.11
C SER A 99 7.37 -5.51 11.45
N HIS A 100 7.73 -6.33 10.44
CA HIS A 100 8.80 -7.31 10.56
C HIS A 100 10.15 -6.64 10.89
N ALA A 101 10.48 -5.55 10.21
CA ALA A 101 11.72 -4.82 10.40
C ALA A 101 11.87 -4.31 11.85
N ALA A 102 10.79 -3.76 12.43
CA ALA A 102 10.78 -3.29 13.81
C ALA A 102 10.89 -4.46 14.81
N ALA A 103 10.21 -5.57 14.57
CA ALA A 103 10.33 -6.78 15.38
C ALA A 103 11.76 -7.33 15.34
N ARG A 104 12.39 -7.32 14.16
CA ARG A 104 13.77 -7.74 13.94
C ARG A 104 14.75 -6.82 14.67
N SER A 105 14.67 -5.52 14.52
CA SER A 105 15.52 -4.55 15.21
C SER A 105 15.44 -4.72 16.73
N ARG A 106 14.23 -4.91 17.26
CA ARG A 106 14.04 -5.20 18.69
C ARG A 106 14.68 -6.53 19.12
N ALA A 107 14.59 -7.58 18.31
CA ALA A 107 15.20 -8.88 18.60
C ALA A 107 16.74 -8.83 18.61
N PHE A 108 17.32 -7.90 17.85
CA PHE A 108 18.76 -7.62 17.84
C PHE A 108 19.23 -6.59 18.88
N GLY A 109 18.30 -6.03 19.68
CA GLY A 109 18.63 -5.06 20.73
C GLY A 109 18.84 -3.62 20.22
N THR A 110 18.40 -3.31 19.01
CA THR A 110 18.50 -2.00 18.36
C THR A 110 17.11 -1.47 17.97
N PRO A 111 16.17 -1.30 18.92
CA PRO A 111 14.82 -0.86 18.60
C PRO A 111 14.85 0.55 18.02
N PHE A 112 13.98 0.80 17.02
CA PHE A 112 13.69 2.14 16.52
C PHE A 112 12.22 2.49 16.81
N GLU A 113 11.95 3.77 16.96
CA GLU A 113 10.59 4.23 17.28
C GLU A 113 9.89 4.78 16.03
N GLU A 114 10.44 5.67 15.33
CA GLU A 114 9.99 6.23 14.04
C GLU A 114 11.10 7.10 13.46
N PRO A 115 11.18 7.25 12.15
CA PRO A 115 10.29 6.78 11.08
C PRO A 115 10.48 5.30 10.72
N ILE A 116 9.60 4.81 9.89
CA ILE A 116 9.26 3.43 9.59
C ILE A 116 10.39 2.59 8.98
N LEU A 117 11.40 3.21 8.36
CA LEU A 117 12.47 2.51 7.69
C LEU A 117 13.53 1.99 8.67
N VAL A 118 14.06 0.82 8.36
CA VAL A 118 15.14 0.16 9.12
C VAL A 118 16.40 1.00 9.05
N ALA A 119 17.23 0.93 10.09
CA ALA A 119 18.58 1.45 9.99
C ALA A 119 19.26 0.93 8.72
N PRO A 120 19.94 1.79 7.94
CA PRO A 120 20.50 1.43 6.64
C PRO A 120 21.56 0.32 6.71
N SER A 121 22.19 0.13 7.86
CA SER A 121 23.16 -0.92 8.12
C SER A 121 23.17 -1.30 9.60
N GLY A 122 23.75 -2.44 9.92
CA GLY A 122 23.91 -2.92 11.28
C GLY A 122 23.34 -4.33 11.48
N ASN A 123 23.50 -4.85 12.70
CA ASN A 123 23.21 -6.25 12.99
C ASN A 123 21.78 -6.65 12.58
N ALA A 124 20.79 -5.80 12.87
CA ALA A 124 19.41 -6.08 12.50
C ALA A 124 19.16 -6.03 10.98
N THR A 125 19.97 -5.31 10.22
CA THR A 125 19.85 -5.23 8.76
C THR A 125 20.62 -6.36 8.10
N ASP A 126 21.86 -6.63 8.51
CA ASP A 126 22.84 -7.40 7.75
C ASP A 126 23.08 -8.82 8.27
N GLU A 127 22.85 -9.09 9.57
CA GLU A 127 23.16 -10.40 10.16
C GLU A 127 21.97 -11.37 10.11
N HIS A 128 22.30 -12.67 10.09
CA HIS A 128 21.29 -13.72 10.21
C HIS A 128 20.78 -13.83 11.65
N ALA A 129 19.46 -13.90 11.81
CA ALA A 129 18.83 -14.10 13.11
C ALA A 129 19.04 -15.52 13.62
N THR A 130 19.34 -15.66 14.94
CA THR A 130 19.31 -16.96 15.61
C THR A 130 17.87 -17.48 15.77
N PRO A 131 17.66 -18.77 16.04
CA PRO A 131 16.34 -19.31 16.33
C PRO A 131 15.61 -18.54 17.44
N GLU A 132 16.30 -18.17 18.52
CA GLU A 132 15.73 -17.44 19.65
C GLU A 132 15.36 -15.99 19.26
N GLN A 133 16.11 -15.37 18.33
CA GLN A 133 15.75 -14.07 17.77
C GLN A 133 14.49 -14.17 16.92
N ILE A 134 14.38 -15.21 16.10
CA ILE A 134 13.17 -15.47 15.30
C ILE A 134 11.95 -15.68 16.20
N GLU A 135 12.07 -16.44 17.29
CA GLU A 135 10.98 -16.61 18.25
C GLU A 135 10.54 -15.27 18.86
N ARG A 136 11.49 -14.43 19.28
CA ARG A 136 11.18 -13.07 19.79
C ARG A 136 10.48 -12.20 18.75
N MET A 137 10.84 -12.30 17.46
CA MET A 137 10.13 -11.61 16.39
C MET A 137 8.69 -12.12 16.24
N LEU A 138 8.49 -13.43 16.27
CA LEU A 138 7.16 -14.05 16.16
C LEU A 138 6.24 -13.62 17.32
N ASP A 139 6.76 -13.60 18.54
CA ASP A 139 6.02 -13.14 19.74
C ASP A 139 5.66 -11.66 19.63
N ARG A 140 6.60 -10.83 19.18
CA ARG A 140 6.33 -9.39 18.99
C ARG A 140 5.29 -9.16 17.91
N LEU A 141 5.42 -9.78 16.75
CA LEU A 141 4.44 -9.67 15.66
C LEU A 141 3.07 -10.20 16.10
N GLY A 142 3.03 -11.30 16.85
CA GLY A 142 1.80 -11.80 17.46
C GLY A 142 1.11 -10.76 18.32
N SER A 143 1.88 -10.09 19.19
CA SER A 143 1.37 -9.01 20.07
C SER A 143 0.85 -7.81 19.26
N GLU A 144 1.51 -7.44 18.17
CA GLU A 144 1.05 -6.35 17.29
C GLU A 144 -0.23 -6.72 16.52
N LEU A 145 -0.38 -7.98 16.11
CA LEU A 145 -1.64 -8.48 15.56
C LEU A 145 -2.76 -8.42 16.60
N ASP A 146 -2.48 -8.75 17.86
CA ASP A 146 -3.43 -8.62 18.97
C ASP A 146 -3.81 -7.15 19.25
N ALA A 147 -2.90 -6.22 18.99
CA ALA A 147 -3.17 -4.79 19.07
C ALA A 147 -4.04 -4.27 17.90
N GLY A 148 -4.24 -5.07 16.85
CA GLY A 148 -5.15 -4.75 15.74
C GLY A 148 -4.50 -4.57 14.38
N ALA A 149 -3.23 -4.95 14.20
CA ALA A 149 -2.58 -4.96 12.89
C ALA A 149 -3.33 -5.83 11.89
N LEU A 150 -3.49 -5.35 10.65
CA LEU A 150 -4.24 -6.02 9.58
C LEU A 150 -3.47 -7.16 8.91
N GLY A 151 -2.19 -7.32 9.21
CA GLY A 151 -1.30 -8.28 8.60
C GLY A 151 0.13 -8.11 9.08
N ILE A 152 1.08 -8.71 8.36
CA ILE A 152 2.52 -8.53 8.58
C ILE A 152 3.10 -7.79 7.38
N GLY A 153 3.78 -6.68 7.64
CA GLY A 153 4.52 -5.89 6.65
C GLY A 153 6.01 -6.30 6.64
N MET A 154 6.54 -6.53 5.44
CA MET A 154 7.91 -7.03 5.26
C MET A 154 8.66 -6.31 4.16
N GLY A 155 9.54 -5.37 4.50
CA GLY A 155 10.52 -4.78 3.58
C GLY A 155 11.77 -5.65 3.50
N ILE A 156 11.75 -6.76 2.77
CA ILE A 156 12.86 -7.73 2.77
C ILE A 156 14.12 -7.13 2.13
N GLN A 157 13.97 -6.25 1.13
CA GLN A 157 15.07 -5.48 0.52
C GLN A 157 15.89 -4.72 1.57
N TYR A 158 15.21 -4.15 2.57
CA TYR A 158 15.83 -3.34 3.62
C TYR A 158 16.38 -4.16 4.78
N THR A 159 16.16 -5.47 4.78
CA THR A 159 16.70 -6.42 5.76
C THR A 159 17.40 -7.59 5.06
N PRO A 160 18.47 -7.35 4.29
CA PRO A 160 19.12 -8.38 3.49
C PRO A 160 19.62 -9.58 4.33
N GLY A 161 19.92 -9.39 5.62
CA GLY A 161 20.25 -10.44 6.57
C GLY A 161 19.10 -11.39 6.94
N ALA A 162 17.83 -11.05 6.60
CA ALA A 162 16.70 -11.95 6.85
C ALA A 162 16.82 -13.21 5.97
N THR A 163 16.95 -14.38 6.60
CA THR A 163 17.05 -15.65 5.88
C THR A 163 15.70 -16.08 5.29
N ARG A 164 15.74 -16.99 4.30
CA ARG A 164 14.51 -17.57 3.74
C ARG A 164 13.70 -18.32 4.82
N LEU A 165 14.39 -18.94 5.77
CA LEU A 165 13.72 -19.60 6.90
C LEU A 165 12.98 -18.58 7.77
N GLU A 166 13.61 -17.44 8.08
CA GLU A 166 12.98 -16.35 8.82
C GLU A 166 11.73 -15.85 8.08
N VAL A 167 11.83 -15.57 6.78
CA VAL A 167 10.68 -15.17 5.94
C VAL A 167 9.54 -16.20 6.02
N ILE A 168 9.84 -17.49 5.83
CA ILE A 168 8.84 -18.57 5.92
C ILE A 168 8.17 -18.62 7.30
N GLN A 169 8.90 -18.36 8.40
CA GLN A 169 8.31 -18.33 9.75
C GLN A 169 7.31 -17.18 9.91
N MET A 170 7.59 -15.99 9.35
CA MET A 170 6.65 -14.86 9.34
C MET A 170 5.39 -15.21 8.55
N PHE A 171 5.53 -15.84 7.38
CA PHE A 171 4.40 -16.33 6.58
C PHE A 171 3.57 -17.39 7.33
N ARG A 172 4.22 -18.31 8.04
CA ARG A 172 3.52 -19.29 8.88
C ARG A 172 2.74 -18.62 10.02
N LEU A 173 3.29 -17.58 10.63
CA LEU A 173 2.55 -16.79 11.64
C LEU A 173 1.32 -16.14 11.00
N ALA A 174 1.48 -15.48 9.86
CA ALA A 174 0.38 -14.85 9.13
C ALA A 174 -0.73 -15.86 8.78
N ALA A 175 -0.35 -17.04 8.27
CA ALA A 175 -1.28 -18.12 7.95
C ALA A 175 -2.08 -18.58 9.18
N ARG A 176 -1.41 -18.84 10.33
CA ARG A 176 -2.06 -19.23 11.58
C ARG A 176 -3.05 -18.17 12.08
N ARG A 177 -2.75 -16.90 11.86
CA ARG A 177 -3.60 -15.76 12.28
C ARG A 177 -4.66 -15.39 11.24
N GLY A 178 -4.65 -16.05 10.06
CA GLY A 178 -5.58 -15.75 8.96
C GLY A 178 -5.48 -14.32 8.44
N VAL A 179 -4.26 -13.77 8.41
CA VAL A 179 -3.95 -12.42 7.93
C VAL A 179 -3.01 -12.43 6.73
N PRO A 180 -3.02 -11.41 5.87
CA PRO A 180 -2.09 -11.30 4.75
C PRO A 180 -0.67 -10.90 5.18
N VAL A 181 0.32 -11.27 4.34
CA VAL A 181 1.66 -10.67 4.33
C VAL A 181 1.73 -9.69 3.17
N PHE A 182 2.14 -8.47 3.45
CA PHE A 182 2.48 -7.45 2.45
C PHE A 182 4.00 -7.38 2.33
N THR A 183 4.51 -7.40 1.11
CA THR A 183 5.96 -7.60 0.93
C THR A 183 6.56 -6.71 -0.14
N HIS A 184 7.50 -5.86 0.27
CA HIS A 184 8.56 -5.37 -0.60
C HIS A 184 9.56 -6.50 -0.78
N VAL A 185 9.69 -7.01 -2.00
CA VAL A 185 10.53 -8.17 -2.27
C VAL A 185 12.03 -7.90 -2.05
N ARG A 186 12.83 -8.96 -1.98
CA ARG A 186 14.24 -8.90 -1.57
C ARG A 186 15.15 -8.15 -2.52
N SER A 187 14.91 -8.23 -3.82
CA SER A 187 15.82 -7.72 -4.84
C SER A 187 15.10 -7.36 -6.12
N PHE A 188 15.70 -6.49 -6.91
CA PHE A 188 15.21 -5.97 -8.17
C PHE A 188 16.26 -6.19 -9.26
N GLY A 189 15.80 -6.21 -10.53
CA GLY A 189 16.65 -6.30 -11.69
C GLY A 189 16.78 -7.70 -12.26
N ARG A 190 17.63 -7.86 -13.27
CA ARG A 190 17.75 -9.08 -14.07
C ARG A 190 18.95 -9.95 -13.75
N LEU A 191 19.89 -9.39 -12.99
CA LEU A 191 21.15 -10.08 -12.72
C LEU A 191 20.99 -11.11 -11.59
N GLU A 192 21.27 -12.36 -11.91
CA GLU A 192 21.27 -13.43 -10.91
C GLU A 192 22.71 -13.69 -10.36
N PRO A 193 22.84 -14.03 -9.08
CA PRO A 193 21.76 -14.12 -8.08
C PRO A 193 21.24 -12.76 -7.64
N GLY A 194 19.93 -12.70 -7.30
CA GLY A 194 19.30 -11.50 -6.77
C GLY A 194 18.40 -10.77 -7.80
N SER A 195 17.84 -11.52 -8.75
CA SER A 195 16.90 -10.99 -9.74
C SER A 195 15.50 -10.75 -9.15
N SER A 196 14.68 -9.98 -9.87
CA SER A 196 13.25 -9.83 -9.58
C SER A 196 12.52 -11.17 -9.62
N ILE A 197 12.86 -12.04 -10.56
CA ILE A 197 12.28 -13.38 -10.72
C ILE A 197 12.55 -14.25 -9.49
N GLU A 198 13.78 -14.25 -9.00
CA GLU A 198 14.13 -14.97 -7.75
C GLU A 198 13.36 -14.42 -6.55
N ALA A 199 13.28 -13.08 -6.42
CA ALA A 199 12.61 -12.43 -5.31
C ALA A 199 11.09 -12.71 -5.28
N VAL A 200 10.43 -12.67 -6.44
CA VAL A 200 9.02 -13.04 -6.58
C VAL A 200 8.81 -14.54 -6.33
N SER A 201 9.74 -15.39 -6.83
CA SER A 201 9.71 -16.83 -6.56
C SER A 201 9.82 -17.14 -5.06
N GLU A 202 10.70 -16.43 -4.33
CA GLU A 202 10.88 -16.57 -2.87
C GLU A 202 9.55 -16.37 -2.13
N VAL A 203 8.85 -15.27 -2.38
CA VAL A 203 7.63 -14.93 -1.63
C VAL A 203 6.42 -15.76 -2.06
N ILE A 204 6.30 -16.11 -3.34
CA ILE A 204 5.28 -17.07 -3.82
C ILE A 204 5.53 -18.46 -3.21
N GLY A 205 6.79 -18.90 -3.16
CA GLY A 205 7.18 -20.14 -2.50
C GLY A 205 6.85 -20.13 -1.01
N ALA A 206 7.14 -19.04 -0.30
CA ALA A 206 6.80 -18.87 1.11
C ALA A 206 5.27 -18.93 1.33
N ALA A 207 4.48 -18.28 0.47
CA ALA A 207 3.02 -18.36 0.51
C ALA A 207 2.52 -19.80 0.27
N ALA A 208 3.07 -20.49 -0.73
CA ALA A 208 2.68 -21.85 -1.07
C ALA A 208 2.93 -22.85 0.07
N VAL A 209 4.11 -22.78 0.73
CA VAL A 209 4.46 -23.74 1.80
C VAL A 209 3.83 -23.39 3.15
N SER A 210 3.35 -22.18 3.35
CA SER A 210 2.72 -21.72 4.59
C SER A 210 1.19 -21.68 4.54
N GLY A 211 0.61 -21.54 3.35
CA GLY A 211 -0.81 -21.23 3.15
C GLY A 211 -1.20 -19.78 3.45
N ALA A 212 -0.22 -18.88 3.60
CA ALA A 212 -0.47 -17.46 3.85
C ALA A 212 -0.99 -16.75 2.60
N SER A 213 -1.87 -15.77 2.81
CA SER A 213 -2.24 -14.79 1.78
C SER A 213 -1.08 -13.82 1.54
N LEU A 214 -0.74 -13.56 0.28
CA LEU A 214 0.38 -12.70 -0.11
C LEU A 214 -0.08 -11.50 -0.91
N GLN A 215 0.42 -10.32 -0.57
CA GLN A 215 0.40 -9.11 -1.39
C GLN A 215 1.84 -8.75 -1.77
N ILE A 216 2.15 -8.72 -3.05
CA ILE A 216 3.44 -8.23 -3.57
C ILE A 216 3.28 -6.73 -3.83
N ALA A 217 4.11 -5.92 -3.17
CA ALA A 217 4.08 -4.47 -3.27
C ALA A 217 4.62 -4.00 -4.64
N HIS A 218 4.06 -2.90 -5.14
CA HIS A 218 4.51 -2.10 -6.30
C HIS A 218 5.27 -2.90 -7.39
N ILE A 219 4.58 -3.88 -8.01
CA ILE A 219 5.20 -4.82 -8.95
C ILE A 219 5.90 -4.14 -10.14
N ASN A 220 5.48 -2.91 -10.49
CA ASN A 220 6.12 -2.09 -11.52
C ASN A 220 7.56 -1.74 -11.14
N SER A 221 7.85 -1.38 -9.88
CA SER A 221 9.20 -1.08 -9.41
C SER A 221 9.96 -2.31 -8.93
N SER A 222 9.27 -3.28 -8.32
CA SER A 222 9.89 -4.55 -7.88
C SER A 222 10.41 -5.40 -9.05
N CYS A 223 9.75 -5.31 -10.21
CA CYS A 223 10.09 -6.15 -11.35
C CYS A 223 10.66 -5.37 -12.56
N ILE A 224 10.48 -4.05 -12.60
CA ILE A 224 11.01 -3.18 -13.64
C ILE A 224 10.68 -3.74 -15.04
N ALA A 225 11.70 -4.07 -15.82
CA ALA A 225 11.55 -4.61 -17.18
C ALA A 225 11.05 -6.07 -17.20
N ASP A 226 11.11 -6.80 -16.08
CA ASP A 226 10.61 -8.18 -15.94
C ASP A 226 9.17 -8.23 -15.38
N ALA A 227 8.50 -7.08 -15.24
CA ALA A 227 7.13 -7.01 -14.74
C ALA A 227 6.13 -7.90 -15.50
N PRO A 228 6.19 -8.09 -16.81
CA PRO A 228 5.33 -9.04 -17.52
C PRO A 228 5.49 -10.48 -17.03
N GLU A 229 6.73 -10.94 -16.80
CA GLU A 229 6.99 -12.28 -16.29
C GLU A 229 6.56 -12.42 -14.83
N CYS A 230 6.86 -11.44 -13.99
CA CYS A 230 6.38 -11.43 -12.60
C CYS A 230 4.85 -11.51 -12.53
N LEU A 231 4.14 -10.79 -13.40
CA LEU A 231 2.67 -10.87 -13.49
C LEU A 231 2.19 -12.24 -13.96
N ALA A 232 2.91 -12.88 -14.91
CA ALA A 232 2.62 -14.26 -15.32
C ALA A 232 2.83 -15.25 -14.15
N MET A 233 3.85 -15.05 -13.32
CA MET A 233 4.07 -15.84 -12.09
C MET A 233 2.92 -15.66 -11.08
N VAL A 234 2.46 -14.43 -10.86
CA VAL A 234 1.28 -14.14 -10.02
C VAL A 234 0.03 -14.83 -10.58
N ALA A 235 -0.21 -14.71 -11.90
CA ALA A 235 -1.33 -15.39 -12.57
C ALA A 235 -1.25 -16.90 -12.40
N GLY A 236 -0.06 -17.49 -12.61
CA GLY A 236 0.19 -18.92 -12.44
C GLY A 236 -0.02 -19.43 -11.00
N ALA A 237 0.38 -18.63 -10.01
CA ALA A 237 0.14 -18.91 -8.59
C ALA A 237 -1.37 -18.91 -8.26
N ARG A 238 -2.09 -17.87 -8.72
CA ARG A 238 -3.54 -17.77 -8.55
C ARG A 238 -4.30 -18.92 -9.22
N ALA A 239 -3.92 -19.28 -10.44
CA ALA A 239 -4.53 -20.39 -11.16
C ALA A 239 -4.37 -21.74 -10.42
N ARG A 240 -3.39 -21.87 -9.55
CA ARG A 240 -3.16 -23.02 -8.67
C ARG A 240 -3.81 -22.87 -7.28
N GLY A 241 -4.63 -21.85 -7.08
CA GLY A 241 -5.38 -21.64 -5.84
C GLY A 241 -4.63 -20.90 -4.74
N LEU A 242 -3.43 -20.36 -5.00
CA LEU A 242 -2.74 -19.51 -4.04
C LEU A 242 -3.39 -18.14 -3.98
N ASP A 243 -3.54 -17.61 -2.77
CA ASP A 243 -4.06 -16.25 -2.54
C ASP A 243 -2.94 -15.22 -2.66
N VAL A 244 -2.62 -14.87 -3.89
CA VAL A 244 -1.58 -13.89 -4.25
C VAL A 244 -2.21 -12.72 -4.99
N THR A 245 -1.90 -11.50 -4.54
CA THR A 245 -2.31 -10.24 -5.18
C THR A 245 -1.11 -9.30 -5.32
N THR A 246 -1.26 -8.26 -6.11
CA THR A 246 -0.22 -7.25 -6.31
C THR A 246 -0.82 -5.88 -6.64
N GLU A 247 -0.06 -4.82 -6.38
CA GLU A 247 -0.43 -3.47 -6.76
C GLU A 247 0.69 -2.78 -7.55
N ALA A 248 0.37 -1.59 -8.08
CA ALA A 248 1.30 -0.69 -8.72
C ALA A 248 0.84 0.77 -8.60
N TYR A 249 1.80 1.68 -8.74
CA TYR A 249 1.58 3.12 -8.88
C TYR A 249 1.93 3.61 -10.30
N PRO A 250 1.25 4.65 -10.81
CA PRO A 250 1.37 5.07 -12.21
C PRO A 250 2.53 6.06 -12.46
N TYR A 251 3.70 5.81 -11.88
CA TYR A 251 4.88 6.68 -12.02
C TYR A 251 6.13 5.88 -12.35
N ILE A 252 7.06 6.50 -13.07
CA ILE A 252 8.30 5.87 -13.55
C ILE A 252 9.44 5.89 -12.53
N ALA A 253 9.35 6.74 -11.50
CA ALA A 253 10.35 6.81 -10.45
C ALA A 253 9.91 6.08 -9.18
N GLY A 254 10.83 5.35 -8.56
CA GLY A 254 10.76 4.93 -7.17
C GLY A 254 11.28 6.02 -6.24
N PHE A 255 11.14 5.79 -4.93
CA PHE A 255 11.55 6.75 -3.90
C PHE A 255 11.99 5.99 -2.64
N THR A 256 13.18 6.28 -2.14
CA THR A 256 13.72 5.65 -0.93
C THR A 256 14.91 6.46 -0.37
N GLU A 257 15.39 6.08 0.81
CA GLU A 257 16.60 6.66 1.38
C GLU A 257 17.86 6.23 0.62
N ILE A 258 18.74 7.20 0.32
CA ILE A 258 19.97 6.97 -0.47
C ILE A 258 20.99 6.08 0.24
N ASN A 259 20.93 5.96 1.56
CA ASN A 259 21.77 5.08 2.36
C ASN A 259 21.11 3.75 2.72
N SER A 260 19.92 3.44 2.15
CA SER A 260 19.26 2.15 2.35
C SER A 260 20.04 0.99 1.70
N ALA A 261 19.72 -0.25 2.13
CA ALA A 261 20.35 -1.46 1.60
C ALA A 261 20.15 -1.67 0.08
N LEU A 262 19.22 -0.96 -0.54
CA LEU A 262 19.05 -0.95 -2.00
C LEU A 262 20.34 -0.51 -2.71
N PHE A 263 21.07 0.43 -2.11
CA PHE A 263 22.30 1.01 -2.66
C PHE A 263 23.59 0.33 -2.16
N ASN A 264 23.48 -0.87 -1.59
CA ASN A 264 24.65 -1.69 -1.25
C ASN A 264 25.53 -1.93 -2.49
N PRO A 265 26.85 -2.19 -2.31
CA PRO A 265 27.77 -2.40 -3.42
C PRO A 265 27.22 -3.34 -4.50
N GLY A 266 27.37 -2.95 -5.77
CA GLY A 266 26.83 -3.68 -6.92
C GLY A 266 25.39 -3.30 -7.32
N TRP A 267 24.79 -2.30 -6.69
CA TRP A 267 23.43 -1.85 -7.01
C TRP A 267 23.24 -1.43 -8.47
N ARG A 268 24.27 -0.77 -9.06
CA ARG A 268 24.21 -0.28 -10.45
C ARG A 268 24.05 -1.43 -11.43
N GLU A 269 24.88 -2.45 -11.30
CA GLU A 269 24.85 -3.64 -12.14
C GLU A 269 23.54 -4.41 -11.96
N LYS A 270 23.06 -4.56 -10.71
CA LYS A 270 21.81 -5.26 -10.40
C LYS A 270 20.59 -4.57 -10.98
N LEU A 271 20.50 -3.24 -10.81
CA LEU A 271 19.37 -2.47 -11.32
C LEU A 271 19.52 -2.12 -12.81
N GLY A 272 20.71 -2.20 -13.38
CA GLY A 272 21.02 -1.72 -14.72
C GLY A 272 20.89 -0.20 -14.84
N LEU A 273 21.22 0.52 -13.77
CA LEU A 273 21.10 1.98 -13.67
C LEU A 273 22.47 2.62 -13.46
N ASP A 274 22.56 3.93 -13.68
CA ASP A 274 23.71 4.72 -13.28
C ASP A 274 23.28 5.89 -12.37
N TYR A 275 24.23 6.62 -11.83
CA TYR A 275 24.00 7.74 -10.89
C TYR A 275 23.03 8.81 -11.44
N ASP A 276 23.04 9.05 -12.74
CA ASP A 276 22.16 10.03 -13.40
C ASP A 276 20.67 9.64 -13.40
N ALA A 277 20.34 8.37 -13.10
CA ALA A 277 18.98 7.92 -12.84
C ALA A 277 18.45 8.39 -11.47
N LEU A 278 19.35 8.86 -10.59
CA LEU A 278 19.01 9.33 -9.25
C LEU A 278 18.84 10.86 -9.26
N ARG A 279 17.80 11.34 -8.58
CA ARG A 279 17.54 12.79 -8.45
C ARG A 279 17.12 13.15 -7.03
N MET A 280 17.63 14.29 -6.57
CA MET A 280 17.15 14.89 -5.32
C MET A 280 15.72 15.39 -5.48
N PRO A 281 14.77 15.05 -4.58
CA PRO A 281 13.35 15.43 -4.73
C PRO A 281 13.16 16.96 -4.64
N ASP A 282 13.90 17.63 -3.76
CA ASP A 282 13.71 19.06 -3.50
C ASP A 282 14.24 19.98 -4.63
N THR A 283 15.34 19.56 -5.27
CA THR A 283 16.05 20.38 -6.26
C THR A 283 15.93 19.88 -7.69
N GLY A 284 15.58 18.59 -7.88
CA GLY A 284 15.65 17.91 -9.17
C GLY A 284 17.10 17.65 -9.64
N GLU A 285 18.10 17.88 -8.77
CA GLU A 285 19.52 17.64 -9.06
C GLU A 285 19.74 16.18 -9.46
N ARG A 286 20.31 15.93 -10.63
CA ARG A 286 20.80 14.61 -11.04
C ARG A 286 22.10 14.33 -10.32
N LEU A 287 22.24 13.15 -9.75
CA LEU A 287 23.44 12.81 -9.02
C LEU A 287 24.59 12.41 -9.95
N THR A 288 25.80 12.83 -9.53
CA THR A 288 27.07 12.28 -10.00
C THR A 288 27.55 11.22 -9.00
N GLU A 289 28.57 10.45 -9.38
CA GLU A 289 29.19 9.48 -8.45
C GLU A 289 29.69 10.14 -7.17
N GLU A 290 30.35 11.29 -7.27
CA GLU A 290 30.88 12.03 -6.13
C GLU A 290 29.75 12.50 -5.20
N ARG A 291 28.67 13.03 -5.79
CA ARG A 291 27.52 13.51 -5.02
C ARG A 291 26.78 12.36 -4.34
N PHE A 292 26.60 11.24 -5.05
CA PHE A 292 26.05 10.02 -4.46
C PHE A 292 26.88 9.55 -3.25
N LYS A 293 28.19 9.40 -3.39
CA LYS A 293 29.09 8.97 -2.29
C LYS A 293 28.98 9.91 -1.09
N GLN A 294 28.93 11.21 -1.31
CA GLN A 294 28.76 12.21 -0.26
C GLN A 294 27.44 12.00 0.50
N LEU A 295 26.32 11.90 -0.21
CA LEU A 295 25.00 11.74 0.39
C LEU A 295 24.82 10.37 1.07
N HIS A 296 25.33 9.30 0.46
CA HIS A 296 25.28 7.96 1.01
C HIS A 296 26.08 7.80 2.31
N ALA A 297 27.13 8.59 2.48
CA ALA A 297 27.94 8.61 3.71
C ALA A 297 27.40 9.58 4.77
N ASP A 298 26.39 10.38 4.47
CA ASP A 298 25.79 11.31 5.43
C ASP A 298 25.04 10.52 6.52
N PRO A 299 25.33 10.74 7.81
CA PRO A 299 24.60 10.08 8.89
C PRO A 299 23.11 10.48 8.96
N THR A 300 22.73 11.60 8.33
CA THR A 300 21.32 12.01 8.18
C THR A 300 20.78 11.48 6.88
N PRO A 301 19.88 10.48 6.89
CA PRO A 301 19.31 9.91 5.68
C PRO A 301 18.70 10.98 4.78
N LYS A 302 18.91 10.83 3.47
CA LYS A 302 18.29 11.68 2.43
C LYS A 302 17.52 10.81 1.47
N GLU A 303 16.33 11.25 1.15
CA GLU A 303 15.49 10.60 0.16
C GLU A 303 15.96 10.92 -1.27
N VAL A 304 15.77 9.97 -2.17
CA VAL A 304 16.15 10.08 -3.56
C VAL A 304 15.08 9.48 -4.47
N LEU A 305 14.79 10.17 -5.58
CA LEU A 305 14.00 9.66 -6.69
C LEU A 305 14.88 8.76 -7.56
N ILE A 306 14.37 7.58 -7.93
CA ILE A 306 15.06 6.60 -8.76
C ILE A 306 14.27 6.39 -10.04
N PHE A 307 14.72 6.95 -11.16
CA PHE A 307 14.07 6.81 -12.47
C PHE A 307 14.43 5.47 -13.10
N MET A 308 13.72 4.42 -12.69
CA MET A 308 14.02 3.02 -13.02
C MET A 308 13.10 2.39 -14.06
N ASN A 309 11.94 3.00 -14.32
CA ASN A 309 10.94 2.46 -15.25
C ASN A 309 10.81 3.29 -16.52
N THR A 310 10.31 2.67 -17.58
CA THR A 310 9.79 3.37 -18.76
C THR A 310 8.29 3.57 -18.62
N GLN A 311 7.74 4.63 -19.23
CA GLN A 311 6.30 4.89 -19.21
C GLN A 311 5.52 3.72 -19.85
N ASP A 312 5.99 3.19 -20.98
CA ASP A 312 5.37 2.03 -21.65
C ASP A 312 5.23 0.80 -20.74
N MET A 313 6.24 0.54 -19.88
CA MET A 313 6.17 -0.57 -18.94
C MET A 313 5.17 -0.29 -17.81
N VAL A 314 5.18 0.93 -17.25
CA VAL A 314 4.21 1.34 -16.24
C VAL A 314 2.79 1.25 -16.81
N ASP A 315 2.55 1.73 -18.01
CA ASP A 315 1.23 1.69 -18.66
C ASP A 315 0.73 0.25 -18.84
N LYS A 316 1.60 -0.67 -19.27
CA LYS A 316 1.25 -2.11 -19.38
C LYS A 316 0.91 -2.74 -18.04
N VAL A 317 1.65 -2.40 -16.99
CA VAL A 317 1.39 -2.92 -15.63
C VAL A 317 0.08 -2.38 -15.09
N ILE A 318 -0.18 -1.08 -15.21
CA ILE A 318 -1.41 -0.44 -14.74
C ILE A 318 -2.65 -1.01 -15.47
N ALA A 319 -2.54 -1.26 -16.78
CA ALA A 319 -3.63 -1.84 -17.57
C ALA A 319 -3.90 -3.32 -17.22
N ASN A 320 -2.96 -4.04 -16.60
CA ASN A 320 -3.12 -5.47 -16.30
C ASN A 320 -4.25 -5.71 -15.28
N PRO A 321 -5.21 -6.63 -15.54
CA PRO A 321 -6.37 -6.86 -14.66
C PRO A 321 -6.02 -7.43 -13.28
N LEU A 322 -4.84 -8.00 -13.08
CA LEU A 322 -4.39 -8.55 -11.80
C LEU A 322 -3.90 -7.48 -10.83
N VAL A 323 -3.58 -6.29 -11.34
CA VAL A 323 -2.93 -5.22 -10.58
C VAL A 323 -3.98 -4.28 -10.00
N MET A 324 -4.00 -4.13 -8.67
CA MET A 324 -4.74 -3.04 -8.01
C MET A 324 -3.88 -1.77 -7.99
N ILE A 325 -4.50 -0.64 -7.72
CA ILE A 325 -3.81 0.64 -7.59
C ILE A 325 -3.53 0.92 -6.13
N ALA A 326 -2.28 1.23 -5.83
CA ALA A 326 -1.86 1.80 -4.56
C ALA A 326 -0.84 2.90 -4.83
N SER A 327 -0.63 3.80 -3.89
CA SER A 327 0.20 4.98 -4.18
C SER A 327 1.67 4.77 -3.88
N ASP A 328 2.01 3.93 -2.90
CA ASP A 328 3.33 3.91 -2.28
C ASP A 328 3.72 5.35 -1.85
N GLY A 329 2.72 6.02 -1.24
CA GLY A 329 2.70 7.47 -1.05
C GLY A 329 3.64 7.93 0.02
N GLU A 330 4.54 8.84 -0.34
CA GLU A 330 5.53 9.42 0.53
C GLU A 330 5.73 10.90 0.22
N ASP A 331 6.04 11.71 1.23
CA ASP A 331 6.24 13.14 1.05
C ASP A 331 7.48 13.39 0.17
N GLY A 332 7.36 14.31 -0.80
CA GLY A 332 8.42 14.55 -1.78
C GLY A 332 8.21 13.85 -3.13
N HIS A 333 7.27 12.88 -3.22
CA HIS A 333 6.92 12.24 -4.48
C HIS A 333 5.48 12.60 -4.92
N PRO A 334 5.21 12.88 -6.23
CA PRO A 334 3.86 13.23 -6.71
C PRO A 334 2.81 12.14 -6.45
N ARG A 335 3.23 10.88 -6.30
CA ARG A 335 2.35 9.75 -6.00
C ARG A 335 1.60 9.89 -4.66
N ASN A 336 2.08 10.72 -3.75
CA ASN A 336 1.38 11.02 -2.50
C ASN A 336 0.10 11.82 -2.70
N ALA A 337 0.03 12.65 -3.76
CA ALA A 337 -1.05 13.62 -3.95
C ALA A 337 -1.92 13.37 -5.20
N GLY A 338 -1.48 12.53 -6.16
CA GLY A 338 -2.14 12.46 -7.46
C GLY A 338 -2.28 11.08 -8.09
N THR A 339 -1.99 10.00 -7.39
CA THR A 339 -2.05 8.63 -7.95
C THR A 339 -3.42 8.29 -8.52
N TYR A 340 -4.49 8.50 -7.77
CA TYR A 340 -5.83 8.07 -8.14
C TYR A 340 -6.45 8.95 -9.22
N SER A 341 -6.24 10.24 -9.15
CA SER A 341 -6.65 11.18 -10.21
C SER A 341 -5.85 10.99 -11.49
N HIS A 342 -4.56 10.63 -11.41
CA HIS A 342 -3.75 10.28 -12.58
C HIS A 342 -4.33 9.05 -13.31
N ILE A 343 -4.78 8.02 -12.57
CA ILE A 343 -5.48 6.88 -13.17
C ILE A 343 -6.72 7.33 -13.94
N LEU A 344 -7.53 8.20 -13.34
CA LEU A 344 -8.78 8.68 -13.97
C LEU A 344 -8.50 9.63 -15.16
N ALA A 345 -7.51 10.49 -15.06
CA ALA A 345 -7.16 11.43 -16.12
C ALA A 345 -6.42 10.74 -17.26
N HIS A 346 -5.30 10.12 -16.96
CA HIS A 346 -4.40 9.59 -17.96
C HIS A 346 -4.88 8.25 -18.55
N TYR A 347 -5.14 7.24 -17.71
CA TYR A 347 -5.46 5.88 -18.18
C TYR A 347 -6.91 5.72 -18.67
N VAL A 348 -7.87 6.44 -18.04
CA VAL A 348 -9.27 6.37 -18.47
C VAL A 348 -9.56 7.38 -19.57
N ARG A 349 -9.32 8.68 -19.33
CA ARG A 349 -9.76 9.74 -20.24
C ARG A 349 -8.84 9.94 -21.45
N GLU A 350 -7.51 9.94 -21.26
CA GLU A 350 -6.54 10.29 -22.30
C GLU A 350 -6.13 9.07 -23.13
N LEU A 351 -5.66 8.01 -22.49
CA LEU A 351 -5.23 6.79 -23.17
C LEU A 351 -6.39 5.85 -23.53
N GLY A 352 -7.48 5.84 -22.75
CA GLY A 352 -8.56 4.88 -22.91
C GLY A 352 -8.14 3.42 -22.70
N SER A 353 -7.04 3.19 -21.99
CA SER A 353 -6.50 1.85 -21.72
C SER A 353 -7.22 1.15 -20.56
N LEU A 354 -7.97 1.88 -19.75
CA LEU A 354 -8.86 1.37 -18.72
C LEU A 354 -10.28 1.91 -18.93
N SER A 355 -11.28 1.06 -18.75
CA SER A 355 -12.64 1.56 -18.55
C SER A 355 -12.75 2.29 -17.19
N LEU A 356 -13.69 3.23 -17.08
CA LEU A 356 -13.92 3.91 -15.80
C LEU A 356 -14.30 2.92 -14.69
N MET A 357 -15.08 1.90 -15.00
CA MET A 357 -15.48 0.85 -14.05
C MET A 357 -14.27 0.03 -13.58
N ASP A 358 -13.37 -0.36 -14.50
CA ASP A 358 -12.15 -1.10 -14.15
C ASP A 358 -11.23 -0.25 -13.28
N ALA A 359 -11.08 1.04 -13.60
CA ALA A 359 -10.30 1.97 -12.79
C ALA A 359 -10.86 2.06 -11.35
N ILE A 360 -12.17 2.27 -11.20
CA ILE A 360 -12.84 2.31 -9.89
C ILE A 360 -12.63 0.96 -9.16
N ARG A 361 -12.79 -0.17 -9.85
CA ARG A 361 -12.57 -1.51 -9.28
C ARG A 361 -11.14 -1.67 -8.73
N LYS A 362 -10.13 -1.29 -9.50
CA LYS A 362 -8.72 -1.36 -9.11
C LYS A 362 -8.37 -0.45 -7.92
N MET A 363 -9.07 0.67 -7.79
CA MET A 363 -8.82 1.69 -6.77
C MET A 363 -9.67 1.50 -5.50
N SER A 364 -10.70 0.66 -5.52
CA SER A 364 -11.62 0.53 -4.39
C SER A 364 -11.95 -0.91 -4.02
N LEU A 365 -12.57 -1.69 -4.93
CA LEU A 365 -13.04 -3.04 -4.64
C LEU A 365 -11.89 -4.03 -4.43
N MET A 366 -10.91 -4.07 -5.33
CA MET A 366 -9.77 -5.00 -5.20
C MET A 366 -8.97 -4.81 -3.90
N PRO A 367 -8.63 -3.58 -3.47
CA PRO A 367 -8.04 -3.35 -2.15
C PRO A 367 -8.94 -3.81 -0.98
N ALA A 368 -10.26 -3.57 -1.07
CA ALA A 368 -11.20 -4.03 -0.04
C ALA A 368 -11.24 -5.56 0.04
N GLU A 369 -11.38 -6.26 -1.09
CA GLU A 369 -11.36 -7.73 -1.19
C GLU A 369 -10.08 -8.32 -0.57
N ARG A 370 -8.90 -7.65 -0.78
CA ARG A 370 -7.62 -8.08 -0.17
C ARG A 370 -7.68 -8.12 1.35
N LEU A 371 -8.44 -7.21 1.97
CA LEU A 371 -8.52 -7.04 3.43
C LEU A 371 -9.66 -7.83 4.08
N GLU A 372 -10.61 -8.37 3.33
CA GLU A 372 -11.82 -9.03 3.86
C GLU A 372 -11.54 -10.22 4.77
N LYS A 373 -10.41 -10.92 4.52
CA LYS A 373 -9.99 -12.01 5.39
C LYS A 373 -9.47 -11.51 6.73
N ALA A 374 -8.91 -10.32 6.80
CA ALA A 374 -8.40 -9.75 8.04
C ALA A 374 -9.51 -9.07 8.85
N THR A 375 -10.42 -8.36 8.17
CA THR A 375 -11.47 -7.59 8.84
C THR A 375 -12.79 -7.58 8.07
N ALA A 376 -13.89 -7.87 8.77
CA ALA A 376 -15.24 -7.79 8.23
C ALA A 376 -15.64 -6.34 7.83
N ALA A 377 -14.97 -5.33 8.40
CA ALA A 377 -15.17 -3.94 7.99
C ALA A 377 -14.88 -3.72 6.51
N ALA A 378 -13.91 -4.41 5.93
CA ALA A 378 -13.55 -4.29 4.52
C ALA A 378 -14.68 -4.73 3.57
N ARG A 379 -15.56 -5.65 4.00
CA ARG A 379 -16.73 -6.09 3.21
C ARG A 379 -17.75 -4.98 2.94
N ARG A 380 -17.68 -3.89 3.69
CA ARG A 380 -18.56 -2.72 3.51
C ARG A 380 -17.86 -1.56 2.82
N LYS A 381 -16.56 -1.68 2.50
CA LYS A 381 -15.77 -0.67 1.80
C LYS A 381 -15.55 -1.04 0.33
N GLY A 382 -15.19 -0.06 -0.47
CA GLY A 382 -14.92 -0.26 -1.90
C GLY A 382 -16.18 -0.57 -2.75
N ARG A 383 -17.37 -0.38 -2.18
CA ARG A 383 -18.69 -0.65 -2.78
C ARG A 383 -19.62 0.53 -2.60
N LEU A 384 -20.51 0.74 -3.57
CA LEU A 384 -21.59 1.72 -3.46
C LEU A 384 -22.92 0.98 -3.50
N GLN A 385 -23.30 0.38 -2.38
CA GLN A 385 -24.46 -0.47 -2.19
C GLN A 385 -25.21 -0.11 -0.91
N GLU A 386 -26.50 -0.41 -0.81
CA GLU A 386 -27.26 -0.25 0.43
C GLU A 386 -26.63 -1.08 1.56
N GLY A 387 -26.36 -0.45 2.71
CA GLY A 387 -25.65 -1.04 3.85
C GLY A 387 -24.13 -0.89 3.83
N ALA A 388 -23.53 -0.50 2.71
CA ALA A 388 -22.11 -0.19 2.64
C ALA A 388 -21.74 1.04 3.49
N ASP A 389 -20.48 1.16 3.87
CA ASP A 389 -19.96 2.36 4.50
C ASP A 389 -20.16 3.56 3.57
N ALA A 390 -20.59 4.68 4.12
CA ALA A 390 -20.74 5.91 3.32
C ALA A 390 -19.38 6.61 3.14
N ASP A 391 -18.42 5.86 2.59
CA ASP A 391 -17.15 6.32 2.05
C ASP A 391 -17.36 6.50 0.54
N ILE A 392 -17.57 7.73 0.10
CA ILE A 392 -18.06 8.03 -1.25
C ILE A 392 -17.27 9.18 -1.85
N VAL A 393 -16.96 9.07 -3.13
CA VAL A 393 -16.40 10.17 -3.93
C VAL A 393 -17.38 10.59 -5.03
N ALA A 394 -17.37 11.88 -5.32
CA ALA A 394 -18.06 12.44 -6.48
C ALA A 394 -17.11 13.38 -7.23
N PHE A 395 -16.82 13.07 -8.48
CA PHE A 395 -15.88 13.81 -9.31
C PHE A 395 -16.41 14.09 -10.71
N ASP A 396 -15.92 15.15 -11.34
CA ASP A 396 -16.23 15.44 -12.76
C ASP A 396 -15.24 14.65 -13.64
N PRO A 397 -15.69 13.63 -14.37
CA PRO A 397 -14.82 12.77 -15.19
C PRO A 397 -14.13 13.53 -16.34
N ARG A 398 -14.63 14.72 -16.70
CA ARG A 398 -14.06 15.55 -17.78
C ARG A 398 -12.91 16.41 -17.30
N THR A 399 -12.87 16.75 -15.99
CA THR A 399 -11.93 17.72 -15.43
C THR A 399 -11.07 17.17 -14.31
N ILE A 400 -11.33 15.94 -13.83
CA ILE A 400 -10.47 15.28 -12.85
C ILE A 400 -9.05 15.19 -13.40
N ALA A 401 -8.07 15.67 -12.61
CA ALA A 401 -6.66 15.65 -13.00
C ALA A 401 -5.77 15.78 -11.77
N ASP A 402 -4.67 15.04 -11.76
CA ASP A 402 -3.55 15.28 -10.88
C ASP A 402 -2.85 16.60 -11.23
N GLN A 403 -2.31 17.25 -10.22
CA GLN A 403 -1.54 18.49 -10.36
C GLN A 403 -0.12 18.33 -9.82
N ALA A 404 0.11 17.24 -9.09
CA ALA A 404 1.40 16.94 -8.51
C ALA A 404 2.40 16.54 -9.59
N THR A 405 3.60 17.07 -9.49
CA THR A 405 4.75 16.76 -10.35
C THR A 405 5.98 16.50 -9.48
N TYR A 406 7.05 15.92 -10.02
CA TYR A 406 8.31 15.76 -9.29
C TYR A 406 8.90 17.07 -8.78
N GLN A 407 8.59 18.21 -9.42
CA GLN A 407 9.03 19.55 -8.99
C GLN A 407 8.04 20.22 -8.01
N ALA A 408 6.80 19.75 -7.98
CA ALA A 408 5.74 20.30 -7.12
C ALA A 408 4.84 19.16 -6.60
N PRO A 409 5.38 18.26 -5.73
CA PRO A 409 4.72 17.00 -5.36
C PRO A 409 3.49 17.17 -4.47
N ARG A 410 3.33 18.33 -3.82
CA ARG A 410 2.25 18.59 -2.84
C ARG A 410 1.05 19.34 -3.43
N ARG A 411 0.87 19.35 -4.75
CA ARG A 411 -0.29 19.98 -5.38
C ARG A 411 -1.52 19.08 -5.30
N PRO A 412 -2.64 19.54 -4.73
CA PRO A 412 -3.85 18.73 -4.63
C PRO A 412 -4.50 18.54 -6.01
N THR A 413 -5.20 17.44 -6.17
CA THR A 413 -5.99 17.09 -7.35
C THR A 413 -7.08 18.12 -7.65
N LEU A 414 -7.36 18.35 -8.93
CA LEU A 414 -8.52 19.08 -9.42
C LEU A 414 -9.65 18.13 -9.81
N GLY A 415 -10.89 18.62 -9.79
CA GLY A 415 -12.05 17.87 -10.29
C GLY A 415 -12.74 16.97 -9.26
N MET A 416 -12.14 16.68 -8.12
CA MET A 416 -12.81 16.06 -6.99
C MET A 416 -13.77 17.07 -6.35
N LYS A 417 -15.08 16.81 -6.39
CA LYS A 417 -16.12 17.75 -5.93
C LYS A 417 -16.59 17.44 -4.52
N TYR A 418 -16.87 16.17 -4.23
CA TYR A 418 -17.34 15.77 -2.91
C TYR A 418 -16.60 14.49 -2.48
N VAL A 419 -16.20 14.45 -1.23
CA VAL A 419 -15.66 13.26 -0.57
C VAL A 419 -16.36 13.11 0.77
N LEU A 420 -16.98 11.96 0.97
CA LEU A 420 -17.56 11.58 2.24
C LEU A 420 -16.72 10.44 2.85
N VAL A 421 -16.46 10.57 4.14
CA VAL A 421 -15.78 9.55 4.93
C VAL A 421 -16.68 9.21 6.11
N ASN A 422 -17.06 7.93 6.23
CA ASN A 422 -18.00 7.49 7.26
C ASN A 422 -19.27 8.35 7.32
N GLY A 423 -19.80 8.77 6.15
CA GLY A 423 -20.99 9.60 6.03
C GLY A 423 -20.80 11.10 6.32
N SER A 424 -19.65 11.51 6.76
CA SER A 424 -19.30 12.92 7.00
C SER A 424 -18.68 13.53 5.76
N LEU A 425 -19.16 14.70 5.37
CA LEU A 425 -18.65 15.44 4.22
C LEU A 425 -17.28 16.04 4.56
N LEU A 426 -16.23 15.55 3.92
CA LEU A 426 -14.86 15.99 4.11
C LEU A 426 -14.42 16.99 3.05
N ILE A 427 -14.77 16.75 1.78
CA ILE A 427 -14.60 17.72 0.68
C ILE A 427 -16.00 18.14 0.23
N ASP A 428 -16.25 19.44 0.19
CA ASP A 428 -17.53 20.06 -0.18
C ASP A 428 -17.32 21.08 -1.31
N GLY A 429 -17.83 20.80 -2.49
CA GLY A 429 -17.66 21.65 -3.66
C GLY A 429 -16.19 21.86 -4.05
N GLY A 430 -15.32 20.87 -3.78
CA GLY A 430 -13.89 20.96 -4.04
C GLY A 430 -13.08 21.69 -2.96
N LYS A 431 -13.64 21.91 -1.76
CA LYS A 431 -12.96 22.53 -0.62
C LYS A 431 -12.99 21.63 0.60
N LEU A 432 -11.89 21.60 1.34
CA LEU A 432 -11.82 20.87 2.61
C LEU A 432 -12.75 21.51 3.64
N VAL A 433 -13.55 20.72 4.32
CA VAL A 433 -14.37 21.14 5.45
C VAL A 433 -13.50 21.22 6.70
N SER A 434 -13.45 22.40 7.33
CA SER A 434 -12.63 22.63 8.52
C SER A 434 -13.07 21.79 9.71
N ASP A 435 -12.11 21.47 10.58
CA ASP A 435 -12.33 20.83 11.89
C ASP A 435 -13.17 19.52 11.84
N THR A 436 -13.07 18.80 10.73
CA THR A 436 -13.79 17.55 10.49
C THR A 436 -12.78 16.40 10.38
N TYR A 437 -12.83 15.45 11.34
CA TYR A 437 -11.93 14.30 11.42
C TYR A 437 -12.73 12.98 11.46
N PRO A 438 -13.37 12.60 10.37
CA PRO A 438 -14.27 11.45 10.32
C PRO A 438 -13.55 10.10 10.22
N GLY A 439 -12.25 10.10 10.02
CA GLY A 439 -11.46 8.89 9.83
C GLY A 439 -11.51 7.97 11.03
N ARG A 440 -11.68 6.68 10.76
CA ARG A 440 -11.74 5.60 11.77
C ARG A 440 -10.66 4.58 11.51
N ALA A 441 -10.25 3.89 12.59
CA ALA A 441 -9.32 2.78 12.48
C ALA A 441 -9.96 1.58 11.75
N VAL A 442 -9.24 1.05 10.76
CA VAL A 442 -9.48 -0.27 10.17
C VAL A 442 -8.51 -1.24 10.87
N GLN A 443 -9.03 -2.26 11.51
CA GLN A 443 -8.26 -3.15 12.39
C GLN A 443 -8.63 -4.60 12.17
N LEU A 444 -7.71 -5.50 12.51
CA LEU A 444 -7.98 -6.93 12.57
C LEU A 444 -9.22 -7.21 13.46
N ASP A 445 -10.08 -8.10 13.00
CA ASP A 445 -11.28 -8.47 13.75
C ASP A 445 -10.94 -8.99 15.16
N PRO A 446 -11.73 -8.64 16.20
CA PRO A 446 -11.44 -9.01 17.58
C PRO A 446 -11.34 -10.52 17.84
N ASP A 447 -12.11 -11.34 17.11
CA ASP A 447 -12.06 -12.80 17.19
C ASP A 447 -10.76 -13.40 16.66
N LYS A 448 -10.08 -12.69 15.76
CA LYS A 448 -8.77 -13.07 15.21
C LYS A 448 -7.58 -12.60 16.06
N ARG A 449 -7.81 -11.67 16.99
CA ARG A 449 -6.75 -11.15 17.87
C ARG A 449 -6.31 -12.15 18.94
N ARG A 450 -7.15 -13.11 19.32
CA ARG A 450 -6.96 -14.05 20.44
C ARG A 450 -7.01 -15.51 20.01
N THR A 451 -6.35 -15.90 18.96
CA THR A 451 -6.16 -17.35 18.72
C THR A 451 -5.11 -17.86 19.71
N ALA A 452 -5.56 -18.73 20.62
CA ALA A 452 -4.68 -19.42 21.54
C ALA A 452 -3.45 -20.00 20.82
N ALA A 453 -2.30 -19.94 21.50
CA ALA A 453 -1.07 -20.54 21.02
C ALA A 453 -1.33 -21.98 20.57
N LEU A 454 -1.30 -22.21 19.24
CA LEU A 454 -1.23 -23.58 18.74
C LEU A 454 0.15 -24.13 19.13
N PRO A 455 0.22 -25.38 19.60
CA PRO A 455 1.51 -25.98 19.92
C PRO A 455 2.43 -25.90 18.71
N PRO A 456 3.74 -25.74 18.94
CA PRO A 456 4.71 -25.75 17.86
C PRO A 456 4.53 -27.02 17.02
N PRO A 457 4.72 -26.95 15.68
CA PRO A 457 4.66 -28.13 14.86
C PRO A 457 5.67 -29.13 15.43
N ALA A 458 5.21 -30.32 15.77
CA ALA A 458 6.08 -31.41 16.22
C ALA A 458 7.11 -31.65 15.12
N ILE A 459 8.33 -31.16 15.31
CA ILE A 459 9.48 -31.61 14.55
C ILE A 459 9.60 -33.09 14.94
N ARG A 460 9.14 -33.97 14.07
CA ARG A 460 9.47 -35.41 14.26
C ARG A 460 10.98 -35.49 14.14
N ASP A 461 11.60 -35.76 15.26
CA ASP A 461 13.02 -36.13 15.30
C ASP A 461 13.17 -37.38 14.45
N THR A 462 13.64 -37.22 13.22
CA THR A 462 14.05 -38.30 12.34
C THR A 462 15.56 -38.45 12.47
N SER A 463 16.05 -38.64 13.68
CA SER A 463 17.40 -39.11 13.86
C SER A 463 17.43 -40.59 13.41
N PRO A 464 18.43 -41.00 12.59
CA PRO A 464 18.56 -42.33 12.06
C PRO A 464 18.87 -43.38 13.14
#